data_ad85f973d74e4b49bede6daa08776f2d
#
_entry.id   ad85f973d74e4b49bede6daa08776f2d
#
_cell.length_a   1.000
_cell.length_b   1.000
_cell.length_c   1.000
_cell.angle_alpha   90.00
_cell.angle_beta   90.00
_cell.angle_gamma   90.00
#
_symmetry.space_group_name_H-M   'P 1'
#
loop_
_entity.id
_entity.type
_entity.pdbx_description
1 polymer ?
#
loop_
_entity_poly.entity_id
_entity_poly.type
_entity_poly.pdbx_seq_one_letter_code
_entity_poly.pdbx_strand_id
1 'polypeptide(L)'
;MRFPNMKFAIGAATALALSLGAVTGAAAQKKGGVLNFVTAGKIPSYDGHVETTFAMVHPIRPFYSLLIRVNPDNPSSPTDFVCDLCEGKVDEGTDGGKTYTFKIRKGVKFHDGTPLNAHDVVASMQKIISPPAGIASSRKAFFRMVDSVSATDDNTVVFKLKFASGAFIPALATPFNFIYSKKDLAKGYTWHRTNINGSGPFIFVQHQPGAFVEGKRNPDYYHKGMPYLDGFKSLSAPKMSLRIQAIRGDRAAIEFRGFPPKARDDLVAALGKDLTVQESDWNCNLLFTPNHAKKPFDDVRVRRALTLAVDRWAGSKYLSRIAIVKTVGGAVFPSHPMAANQTELKTLEGYSEDIEKSRALARKLLKEAGHEGLKFTLNNRGVDQPYKVVGTWLIDQWAKVGMKVTQQVNPSPVFYDILRKKKDFDVSIDFNCQSVINPIADVSKFLPTAGSNYANFKDPKLDAIYDRMLRAEKAADQRTIMREFENRVFNEVSSQAVTLWWYKINPHRSYVKGWKIAPSHYLNQSLENVWLDKS
;
A
#
# COMPACT_ATOMS: atom_id res chain seq x y z
N MET A 1 78.01 -52.94 -3.45
CA MET A 1 78.98 -51.91 -3.74
C MET A 1 78.32 -50.56 -3.64
N ARG A 2 79.01 -49.64 -3.02
CA ARG A 2 78.48 -48.38 -2.48
C ARG A 2 78.12 -47.35 -3.55
N PHE A 3 77.00 -46.67 -3.37
CA PHE A 3 76.59 -45.46 -4.05
C PHE A 3 77.32 -44.22 -3.52
N PRO A 4 77.51 -43.14 -4.27
CA PRO A 4 77.55 -41.81 -3.70
C PRO A 4 76.36 -40.96 -4.12
N ASN A 5 75.87 -40.21 -3.14
CA ASN A 5 74.82 -39.19 -3.24
C ASN A 5 75.20 -38.01 -4.12
N MET A 6 74.26 -37.57 -4.93
CA MET A 6 74.31 -36.26 -5.57
C MET A 6 73.06 -35.43 -5.21
N LYS A 7 73.25 -34.34 -4.48
CA LYS A 7 72.23 -33.39 -4.07
C LYS A 7 71.95 -32.42 -5.22
N PHE A 8 70.73 -32.41 -5.71
CA PHE A 8 70.24 -31.30 -6.56
C PHE A 8 69.48 -30.33 -5.70
N ALA A 9 69.92 -29.02 -5.70
CA ALA A 9 69.23 -27.91 -5.14
C ALA A 9 68.22 -27.41 -6.19
N ILE A 10 66.94 -27.42 -5.85
CA ILE A 10 65.88 -26.80 -6.64
C ILE A 10 65.53 -25.47 -6.01
N GLY A 11 65.88 -24.38 -6.72
CA GLY A 11 65.49 -23.03 -6.35
C GLY A 11 63.97 -22.82 -6.55
N ALA A 12 63.28 -22.46 -5.50
CA ALA A 12 61.88 -22.07 -5.56
C ALA A 12 61.77 -20.60 -6.04
N ALA A 13 61.34 -20.42 -7.27
CA ALA A 13 60.92 -19.12 -7.78
C ALA A 13 59.45 -18.89 -7.35
N THR A 14 59.24 -18.04 -6.35
CA THR A 14 57.90 -17.64 -5.91
C THR A 14 57.31 -16.62 -6.88
N ALA A 15 56.45 -17.06 -7.78
CA ALA A 15 55.66 -16.18 -8.63
C ALA A 15 54.52 -15.58 -7.80
N LEU A 16 54.67 -14.30 -7.44
CA LEU A 16 53.61 -13.50 -6.80
C LEU A 16 52.57 -13.14 -7.86
N ALA A 17 51.50 -13.91 -7.97
CA ALA A 17 50.37 -13.56 -8.82
C ALA A 17 49.55 -12.47 -8.10
N LEU A 18 49.72 -11.22 -8.53
CA LEU A 18 48.80 -10.12 -8.19
C LEU A 18 47.45 -10.41 -8.83
N SER A 19 46.53 -11.01 -8.06
CA SER A 19 45.12 -11.02 -8.40
C SER A 19 44.57 -9.59 -8.22
N LEU A 20 44.55 -8.82 -9.33
CA LEU A 20 43.66 -7.65 -9.40
C LEU A 20 42.22 -8.13 -9.31
N GLY A 21 41.69 -8.21 -8.11
CA GLY A 21 40.26 -8.30 -7.89
C GLY A 21 39.62 -7.04 -8.47
N ALA A 22 38.87 -7.19 -9.56
CA ALA A 22 38.00 -6.15 -10.05
C ALA A 22 37.00 -5.84 -8.93
N VAL A 23 37.34 -4.86 -8.10
CA VAL A 23 36.36 -4.20 -7.24
C VAL A 23 35.38 -3.54 -8.20
N THR A 24 34.25 -4.17 -8.46
CA THR A 24 33.09 -3.50 -9.08
C THR A 24 32.73 -2.36 -8.17
N GLY A 25 33.30 -1.19 -8.45
CA GLY A 25 33.04 0.03 -7.69
C GLY A 25 31.52 0.27 -7.69
N ALA A 26 30.90 0.18 -6.54
CA ALA A 26 29.56 0.71 -6.36
C ALA A 26 29.63 2.17 -6.83
N ALA A 27 28.91 2.51 -7.90
CA ALA A 27 28.90 3.86 -8.43
C ALA A 27 28.56 4.81 -7.29
N ALA A 28 29.47 5.75 -7.00
CA ALA A 28 29.27 6.72 -5.94
C ALA A 28 27.96 7.49 -6.19
N GLN A 29 27.12 7.59 -5.18
CA GLN A 29 25.84 8.29 -5.25
C GLN A 29 26.07 9.75 -5.61
N LYS A 30 25.51 10.19 -6.75
CA LYS A 30 25.64 11.58 -7.22
C LYS A 30 24.68 12.48 -6.44
N LYS A 31 25.16 13.67 -6.08
CA LYS A 31 24.34 14.72 -5.48
C LYS A 31 23.91 15.72 -6.55
N GLY A 32 22.70 16.26 -6.39
CA GLY A 32 22.18 17.29 -7.26
C GLY A 32 21.04 16.84 -8.16
N GLY A 33 20.50 17.79 -8.90
CA GLY A 33 19.40 17.61 -9.84
C GLY A 33 18.02 17.56 -9.21
N VAL A 34 17.01 17.77 -10.05
CA VAL A 34 15.59 17.76 -9.67
C VAL A 34 14.90 16.55 -10.29
N LEU A 35 14.26 15.72 -9.47
CA LEU A 35 13.45 14.59 -9.93
C LEU A 35 12.08 15.07 -10.37
N ASN A 36 11.79 15.02 -11.66
CA ASN A 36 10.43 15.15 -12.16
C ASN A 36 9.75 13.78 -12.19
N PHE A 37 8.58 13.64 -11.56
CA PHE A 37 7.75 12.45 -11.64
C PHE A 37 6.28 12.81 -11.93
N VAL A 38 5.51 11.87 -12.45
CA VAL A 38 4.10 12.09 -12.77
C VAL A 38 3.18 11.42 -11.76
N THR A 39 2.06 12.08 -11.44
CA THR A 39 1.02 11.58 -10.54
C THR A 39 -0.35 11.60 -11.22
N ALA A 40 -1.11 10.50 -11.07
CA ALA A 40 -2.37 10.29 -11.78
C ALA A 40 -3.60 10.99 -11.15
N GLY A 41 -3.52 11.51 -9.94
CA GLY A 41 -4.69 11.98 -9.20
C GLY A 41 -4.58 13.40 -8.70
N LYS A 42 -5.73 14.01 -8.39
CA LYS A 42 -5.80 15.27 -7.63
C LYS A 42 -5.54 15.00 -6.16
N ILE A 43 -4.78 15.85 -5.51
CA ILE A 43 -4.52 15.82 -4.06
C ILE A 43 -5.81 16.29 -3.35
N PRO A 44 -6.45 15.45 -2.52
CA PRO A 44 -7.68 15.84 -1.84
C PRO A 44 -7.41 16.74 -0.63
N SER A 45 -6.34 16.47 0.10
CA SER A 45 -5.78 17.29 1.19
C SER A 45 -4.34 16.85 1.47
N TYR A 46 -3.61 17.61 2.31
CA TYR A 46 -2.23 17.25 2.70
C TYR A 46 -2.17 16.42 3.99
N ASP A 47 -3.32 16.13 4.62
CA ASP A 47 -3.38 15.44 5.91
C ASP A 47 -3.25 13.92 5.78
N GLY A 48 -2.06 13.38 6.07
CA GLY A 48 -1.77 11.95 6.05
C GLY A 48 -2.66 11.12 6.98
N HIS A 49 -3.13 11.68 8.10
CA HIS A 49 -3.95 10.94 9.06
C HIS A 49 -5.38 10.67 8.55
N VAL A 50 -5.86 11.50 7.60
CA VAL A 50 -7.21 11.39 7.03
C VAL A 50 -7.19 10.66 5.69
N GLU A 51 -6.18 10.94 4.86
CA GLU A 51 -6.13 10.44 3.50
C GLU A 51 -5.66 8.98 3.39
N THR A 52 -6.08 8.31 2.30
CA THR A 52 -5.73 6.90 2.01
C THR A 52 -5.28 6.71 0.57
N THR A 53 -4.95 7.79 -0.14
CA THR A 53 -4.72 7.77 -1.58
C THR A 53 -3.27 8.05 -1.97
N PHE A 54 -2.80 7.34 -2.99
CA PHE A 54 -1.50 7.61 -3.62
C PHE A 54 -1.39 9.04 -4.17
N ALA A 55 -2.51 9.62 -4.60
CA ALA A 55 -2.55 10.98 -5.11
C ALA A 55 -2.06 12.02 -4.08
N MET A 56 -2.18 11.70 -2.77
CA MET A 56 -1.63 12.52 -1.70
C MET A 56 -0.23 12.05 -1.30
N VAL A 57 -0.04 10.76 -1.02
CA VAL A 57 1.22 10.31 -0.41
C VAL A 57 2.43 10.46 -1.34
N HIS A 58 2.27 10.27 -2.65
CA HIS A 58 3.41 10.41 -3.58
C HIS A 58 4.01 11.81 -3.57
N PRO A 59 3.23 12.91 -3.73
CA PRO A 59 3.79 14.26 -3.71
C PRO A 59 4.02 14.83 -2.31
N ILE A 60 3.38 14.31 -1.24
CA ILE A 60 3.37 14.95 0.08
C ILE A 60 4.28 14.22 1.09
N ARG A 61 4.46 12.89 0.98
CA ARG A 61 5.35 12.13 1.88
C ARG A 61 6.78 12.70 1.96
N PRO A 62 7.39 13.25 0.90
CA PRO A 62 8.74 13.82 1.00
C PRO A 62 8.89 14.98 1.99
N PHE A 63 7.80 15.63 2.38
CA PHE A 63 7.83 16.74 3.35
C PHE A 63 7.78 16.29 4.81
N TYR A 64 7.42 15.03 5.09
CA TYR A 64 7.17 14.57 6.45
C TYR A 64 8.09 13.41 6.86
N SER A 65 8.29 13.29 8.17
CA SER A 65 8.96 12.15 8.80
C SER A 65 7.94 11.25 9.50
N LEU A 66 8.36 10.02 9.79
CA LEU A 66 7.61 9.03 10.56
C LEU A 66 8.39 8.71 11.84
N LEU A 67 7.76 8.06 12.81
CA LEU A 67 8.50 7.54 13.97
C LEU A 67 9.39 6.37 13.55
N ILE A 68 8.80 5.37 12.91
CA ILE A 68 9.48 4.23 12.28
C ILE A 68 8.95 4.03 10.85
N ARG A 69 9.66 3.27 10.05
CA ARG A 69 9.25 2.93 8.68
C ARG A 69 9.68 1.54 8.28
N VAL A 70 9.09 0.99 7.23
CA VAL A 70 9.62 -0.20 6.55
C VAL A 70 11.02 0.14 6.02
N ASN A 71 11.96 -0.78 6.16
CA ASN A 71 13.32 -0.60 5.66
C ASN A 71 13.29 -0.32 4.15
N PRO A 72 13.76 0.86 3.69
CA PRO A 72 13.73 1.21 2.26
C PRO A 72 14.64 0.33 1.41
N ASP A 73 15.62 -0.33 2.01
CA ASP A 73 16.50 -1.27 1.34
C ASP A 73 15.91 -2.67 1.19
N ASN A 74 14.91 -3.01 2.02
CA ASN A 74 14.19 -4.28 2.00
C ASN A 74 12.65 -4.07 2.06
N PRO A 75 12.06 -3.32 1.12
CA PRO A 75 10.68 -2.84 1.23
C PRO A 75 9.62 -3.94 1.04
N SER A 76 10.03 -5.15 0.70
CA SER A 76 9.15 -6.32 0.56
C SER A 76 9.08 -7.17 1.84
N SER A 77 9.88 -6.86 2.86
CA SER A 77 9.85 -7.58 4.12
C SER A 77 8.63 -7.18 4.96
N PRO A 78 7.92 -8.15 5.55
CA PRO A 78 6.83 -7.87 6.49
C PRO A 78 7.31 -7.53 7.91
N THR A 79 8.62 -7.70 8.19
CA THR A 79 9.19 -7.61 9.54
C THR A 79 10.40 -6.69 9.66
N ASP A 80 10.93 -6.19 8.56
CA ASP A 80 12.13 -5.34 8.55
C ASP A 80 11.75 -3.86 8.65
N PHE A 81 11.74 -3.37 9.88
CA PHE A 81 11.42 -1.98 10.21
C PHE A 81 12.64 -1.26 10.76
N VAL A 82 12.77 0.02 10.42
CA VAL A 82 13.87 0.88 10.85
C VAL A 82 13.34 2.16 11.49
N CYS A 83 14.16 2.72 12.40
CA CYS A 83 13.91 4.04 12.95
C CYS A 83 13.98 5.12 11.85
N ASP A 84 13.02 6.03 11.86
CA ASP A 84 13.05 7.28 11.09
C ASP A 84 13.39 8.44 12.05
N LEU A 85 12.44 8.91 12.85
CA LEU A 85 12.68 9.87 13.93
C LEU A 85 13.21 9.25 15.22
N CYS A 86 13.03 7.95 15.44
CA CYS A 86 13.65 7.31 16.59
C CYS A 86 15.16 7.05 16.39
N GLU A 87 15.87 6.78 17.46
CA GLU A 87 17.29 6.39 17.47
C GLU A 87 17.46 4.89 17.69
N GLY A 88 18.50 4.31 17.11
CA GLY A 88 18.86 2.90 17.29
C GLY A 88 17.96 1.94 16.52
N LYS A 89 17.69 0.78 17.14
CA LYS A 89 16.79 -0.25 16.61
C LYS A 89 15.35 0.05 16.99
N VAL A 90 14.43 -0.46 16.20
CA VAL A 90 13.00 -0.46 16.56
C VAL A 90 12.82 -1.34 17.78
N ASP A 91 12.11 -0.83 18.79
CA ASP A 91 11.85 -1.54 20.04
C ASP A 91 11.01 -2.80 19.80
N GLU A 92 11.42 -3.93 20.33
CA GLU A 92 10.72 -5.22 20.25
C GLU A 92 9.64 -5.37 21.35
N GLY A 93 9.56 -4.41 22.26
CA GLY A 93 8.61 -4.37 23.35
C GLY A 93 9.09 -5.10 24.62
N THR A 94 8.71 -4.54 25.75
CA THR A 94 8.91 -5.11 27.10
C THR A 94 7.55 -5.48 27.71
N ASP A 95 7.54 -5.99 28.95
CA ASP A 95 6.30 -6.38 29.64
C ASP A 95 5.44 -7.35 28.80
N GLY A 96 6.09 -8.40 28.27
CA GLY A 96 5.41 -9.37 27.40
C GLY A 96 4.87 -8.76 26.11
N GLY A 97 5.56 -7.78 25.52
CA GLY A 97 5.16 -7.12 24.28
C GLY A 97 4.04 -6.10 24.45
N LYS A 98 3.86 -5.54 25.66
CA LYS A 98 2.84 -4.53 25.93
C LYS A 98 3.36 -3.12 26.14
N THR A 99 4.68 -2.94 26.29
CA THR A 99 5.30 -1.62 26.46
C THR A 99 6.40 -1.42 25.44
N TYR A 100 6.30 -0.35 24.66
CA TYR A 100 7.28 0.02 23.63
C TYR A 100 7.81 1.41 23.89
N THR A 101 9.15 1.57 23.88
CA THR A 101 9.84 2.81 24.20
C THR A 101 10.71 3.26 23.02
N PHE A 102 10.50 4.47 22.54
CA PHE A 102 11.25 5.05 21.44
C PHE A 102 12.01 6.30 21.90
N LYS A 103 13.32 6.30 21.70
CA LYS A 103 14.15 7.50 21.87
C LYS A 103 14.09 8.35 20.61
N ILE A 104 13.74 9.62 20.72
CA ILE A 104 13.61 10.54 19.60
C ILE A 104 14.94 11.23 19.34
N ARG A 105 15.33 11.34 18.08
CA ARG A 105 16.55 12.03 17.63
C ARG A 105 16.59 13.45 18.15
N LYS A 106 17.73 13.84 18.72
CA LYS A 106 17.96 15.21 19.17
C LYS A 106 18.32 16.12 18.01
N GLY A 107 17.92 17.39 18.10
CA GLY A 107 18.27 18.42 17.12
C GLY A 107 17.49 18.38 15.82
N VAL A 108 16.47 17.53 15.71
CA VAL A 108 15.55 17.55 14.55
C VAL A 108 14.70 18.80 14.60
N LYS A 109 14.48 19.43 13.43
CA LYS A 109 13.66 20.62 13.29
C LYS A 109 12.54 20.39 12.27
N PHE A 110 11.42 21.02 12.51
CA PHE A 110 10.41 21.25 11.46
C PHE A 110 10.94 22.25 10.42
N HIS A 111 10.32 22.29 9.25
CA HIS A 111 10.73 23.16 8.15
C HIS A 111 10.61 24.66 8.46
N ASP A 112 9.81 25.03 9.45
CA ASP A 112 9.72 26.41 9.98
C ASP A 112 10.82 26.74 11.01
N GLY A 113 11.76 25.81 11.26
CA GLY A 113 12.88 25.96 12.19
C GLY A 113 12.54 25.59 13.64
N THR A 114 11.29 25.30 13.98
CA THR A 114 10.92 24.90 15.35
C THR A 114 11.46 23.49 15.67
N PRO A 115 11.95 23.25 16.93
CA PRO A 115 12.45 21.93 17.32
C PRO A 115 11.32 20.91 17.33
N LEU A 116 11.66 19.67 16.92
CA LEU A 116 10.80 18.49 17.02
C LEU A 116 11.23 17.66 18.24
N ASN A 117 10.26 17.22 19.05
CA ASN A 117 10.50 16.41 20.23
C ASN A 117 9.43 15.33 20.45
N ALA A 118 9.51 14.58 21.54
CA ALA A 118 8.59 13.49 21.88
C ALA A 118 7.13 13.95 22.00
N HIS A 119 6.88 15.19 22.42
CA HIS A 119 5.50 15.70 22.55
C HIS A 119 4.80 15.90 21.20
N ASP A 120 5.56 16.18 20.11
CA ASP A 120 5.03 16.24 18.74
C ASP A 120 4.61 14.86 18.25
N VAL A 121 5.44 13.84 18.56
CA VAL A 121 5.13 12.44 18.25
C VAL A 121 3.86 12.00 18.98
N VAL A 122 3.76 12.29 20.28
CA VAL A 122 2.58 11.97 21.09
C VAL A 122 1.33 12.64 20.55
N ALA A 123 1.38 13.95 20.26
CA ALA A 123 0.22 14.69 19.73
C ALA A 123 -0.24 14.14 18.38
N SER A 124 0.70 13.78 17.50
CA SER A 124 0.41 13.17 16.20
C SER A 124 -0.25 11.80 16.35
N MET A 125 0.30 10.95 17.21
CA MET A 125 -0.25 9.60 17.44
C MET A 125 -1.60 9.65 18.14
N GLN A 126 -1.82 10.57 19.08
CA GLN A 126 -3.13 10.78 19.70
C GLN A 126 -4.21 11.18 18.68
N LYS A 127 -3.87 12.06 17.71
CA LYS A 127 -4.77 12.42 16.61
C LYS A 127 -5.17 11.19 15.75
N ILE A 128 -4.28 10.20 15.62
CA ILE A 128 -4.56 8.96 14.87
C ILE A 128 -5.39 7.98 15.73
N ILE A 129 -4.94 7.73 16.97
CA ILE A 129 -5.46 6.66 17.85
C ILE A 129 -6.79 7.06 18.48
N SER A 130 -6.86 8.29 18.97
CA SER A 130 -8.01 8.85 19.70
C SER A 130 -8.37 10.24 19.16
N PRO A 131 -8.80 10.34 17.88
CA PRO A 131 -9.11 11.63 17.30
C PRO A 131 -10.24 12.31 18.07
N PRO A 132 -10.23 13.64 18.23
CA PRO A 132 -11.34 14.39 18.79
C PRO A 132 -12.64 14.19 18.02
N ALA A 133 -13.76 14.48 18.68
CA ALA A 133 -15.08 14.39 18.04
C ALA A 133 -15.12 15.18 16.72
N GLY A 134 -15.66 14.59 15.67
CA GLY A 134 -15.73 15.20 14.32
C GLY A 134 -14.44 15.15 13.51
N ILE A 135 -13.31 14.68 14.06
CA ILE A 135 -12.04 14.51 13.34
C ILE A 135 -11.93 13.07 12.87
N ALA A 136 -11.80 12.90 11.54
CA ALA A 136 -11.62 11.59 10.95
C ALA A 136 -10.17 11.08 11.15
N SER A 137 -10.04 9.79 11.42
CA SER A 137 -8.77 9.05 11.33
C SER A 137 -8.99 7.76 10.56
N SER A 138 -8.34 7.64 9.42
CA SER A 138 -8.47 6.45 8.57
C SER A 138 -7.76 5.22 9.15
N ARG A 139 -6.94 5.40 10.20
CA ARG A 139 -6.10 4.34 10.79
C ARG A 139 -6.39 4.03 12.24
N LYS A 140 -7.38 4.67 12.85
CA LYS A 140 -7.79 4.41 14.24
C LYS A 140 -7.96 2.91 14.54
N ALA A 141 -8.56 2.18 13.62
CA ALA A 141 -8.81 0.74 13.79
C ALA A 141 -7.51 -0.09 13.89
N PHE A 142 -6.40 0.37 13.30
CA PHE A 142 -5.11 -0.33 13.35
C PHE A 142 -4.44 -0.27 14.73
N PHE A 143 -4.89 0.62 15.59
CA PHE A 143 -4.33 0.86 16.93
C PHE A 143 -5.25 0.45 18.07
N ARG A 144 -6.20 -0.47 17.85
CA ARG A 144 -7.14 -0.95 18.88
C ARG A 144 -6.43 -1.53 20.11
N MET A 145 -5.24 -2.12 19.92
CA MET A 145 -4.41 -2.64 20.99
C MET A 145 -3.80 -1.55 21.89
N VAL A 146 -3.68 -0.31 21.41
CA VAL A 146 -3.04 0.76 22.18
C VAL A 146 -3.97 1.24 23.29
N ASP A 147 -3.43 1.27 24.51
CA ASP A 147 -4.05 1.86 25.68
C ASP A 147 -3.69 3.34 25.77
N SER A 148 -2.40 3.65 25.77
CA SER A 148 -1.91 5.01 25.87
C SER A 148 -0.64 5.26 25.07
N VAL A 149 -0.39 6.53 24.75
CA VAL A 149 0.87 7.05 24.25
C VAL A 149 1.23 8.30 25.04
N SER A 150 2.46 8.36 25.56
CA SER A 150 2.93 9.45 26.42
C SER A 150 4.39 9.77 26.16
N ALA A 151 4.80 11.00 26.48
CA ALA A 151 6.19 11.41 26.56
C ALA A 151 6.62 11.42 28.05
N THR A 152 7.69 10.72 28.38
CA THR A 152 8.27 10.73 29.74
C THR A 152 9.25 11.88 29.93
N ASP A 153 9.83 12.33 28.82
CA ASP A 153 10.70 13.50 28.69
C ASP A 153 10.66 14.00 27.23
N ASP A 154 11.40 15.06 26.91
CA ASP A 154 11.42 15.64 25.56
C ASP A 154 11.93 14.69 24.47
N ASN A 155 12.58 13.59 24.83
CA ASN A 155 13.20 12.68 23.87
C ASN A 155 12.69 11.24 23.98
N THR A 156 11.69 10.95 24.81
CA THR A 156 11.24 9.58 25.05
C THR A 156 9.74 9.46 24.90
N VAL A 157 9.31 8.60 23.95
CA VAL A 157 7.90 8.24 23.72
C VAL A 157 7.67 6.81 24.19
N VAL A 158 6.61 6.61 24.98
CA VAL A 158 6.19 5.30 25.47
C VAL A 158 4.79 4.98 25.00
N PHE A 159 4.62 3.83 24.37
CA PHE A 159 3.32 3.24 24.07
C PHE A 159 3.03 2.11 25.06
N LYS A 160 1.84 2.11 25.64
CA LYS A 160 1.32 0.99 26.41
C LYS A 160 0.18 0.33 25.66
N LEU A 161 0.22 -0.99 25.57
CA LEU A 161 -0.81 -1.78 24.92
C LEU A 161 -1.70 -2.47 25.94
N LYS A 162 -2.98 -2.60 25.65
CA LYS A 162 -3.97 -3.39 26.42
C LYS A 162 -3.64 -4.88 26.41
N PHE A 163 -3.04 -5.34 25.31
CA PHE A 163 -2.59 -6.71 25.08
C PHE A 163 -1.46 -6.70 24.03
N ALA A 164 -0.57 -7.69 24.10
CA ALA A 164 0.50 -7.87 23.12
C ALA A 164 -0.09 -8.13 21.73
N SER A 165 0.49 -7.50 20.71
CA SER A 165 0.02 -7.68 19.33
C SER A 165 1.14 -7.48 18.33
N GLY A 166 1.38 -8.49 17.49
CA GLY A 166 2.31 -8.42 16.36
C GLY A 166 1.89 -7.42 15.26
N ALA A 167 0.68 -6.87 15.34
CA ALA A 167 0.23 -5.84 14.42
C ALA A 167 0.68 -4.42 14.79
N PHE A 168 1.21 -4.19 16.00
CA PHE A 168 1.52 -2.84 16.48
C PHE A 168 2.64 -2.16 15.67
N ILE A 169 3.80 -2.81 15.53
CA ILE A 169 4.95 -2.26 14.78
C ILE A 169 4.59 -2.03 13.30
N PRO A 170 3.99 -2.99 12.58
CA PRO A 170 3.49 -2.74 11.21
C PRO A 170 2.52 -1.55 11.11
N ALA A 171 1.58 -1.42 12.06
CA ALA A 171 0.66 -0.28 12.08
C ALA A 171 1.40 1.04 12.26
N LEU A 172 2.42 1.07 13.14
CA LEU A 172 3.22 2.25 13.42
C LEU A 172 4.07 2.67 12.21
N ALA A 173 4.57 1.70 11.43
CA ALA A 173 5.39 1.93 10.23
C ALA A 173 4.58 2.39 9.00
N THR A 174 3.29 2.58 9.13
CA THR A 174 2.41 3.04 8.03
C THR A 174 2.87 4.41 7.50
N PRO A 175 3.11 4.57 6.18
CA PRO A 175 3.72 5.77 5.59
C PRO A 175 2.83 7.02 5.61
N PHE A 176 1.64 6.92 6.16
CA PHE A 176 0.70 8.01 6.39
C PHE A 176 0.74 8.57 7.83
N ASN A 177 1.46 7.93 8.74
CA ASN A 177 1.58 8.35 10.14
C ASN A 177 2.57 9.52 10.26
N PHE A 178 2.32 10.59 9.52
CA PHE A 178 3.14 11.79 9.54
C PHE A 178 3.26 12.36 10.95
N ILE A 179 4.48 12.74 11.35
CA ILE A 179 4.66 13.46 12.61
C ILE A 179 4.46 14.96 12.34
N TYR A 180 3.47 15.51 13.00
CA TYR A 180 3.05 16.90 12.93
C TYR A 180 3.55 17.68 14.15
N SER A 181 3.81 18.98 13.98
CA SER A 181 4.08 19.87 15.09
C SER A 181 2.86 19.97 16.01
N LYS A 182 3.05 19.76 17.31
CA LYS A 182 2.03 20.01 18.34
C LYS A 182 1.51 21.46 18.29
N LYS A 183 2.40 22.41 17.98
CA LYS A 183 2.06 23.82 17.79
C LYS A 183 1.10 24.02 16.61
N ASP A 184 1.31 23.31 15.49
CA ASP A 184 0.42 23.41 14.34
C ASP A 184 -0.91 22.70 14.58
N LEU A 185 -0.92 21.56 15.28
CA LEU A 185 -2.14 20.90 15.71
C LEU A 185 -2.99 21.75 16.65
N ALA A 186 -2.37 22.63 17.45
CA ALA A 186 -3.07 23.59 18.32
C ALA A 186 -3.80 24.69 17.54
N LYS A 187 -3.40 24.96 16.28
CA LYS A 187 -4.14 25.85 15.37
C LYS A 187 -5.47 25.24 14.87
N GLY A 188 -5.66 23.94 15.11
CA GLY A 188 -6.82 23.15 14.73
C GLY A 188 -6.42 21.82 14.06
N TYR A 189 -7.12 20.74 14.41
CA TYR A 189 -6.83 19.39 13.89
C TYR A 189 -7.00 19.24 12.37
N THR A 190 -7.61 20.21 11.69
CA THR A 190 -7.76 20.25 10.22
C THR A 190 -6.74 21.14 9.53
N TRP A 191 -5.83 21.79 10.27
CA TRP A 191 -4.84 22.73 9.72
C TRP A 191 -4.00 22.08 8.62
N HIS A 192 -3.54 20.86 8.82
CA HIS A 192 -2.74 20.11 7.84
C HIS A 192 -3.51 19.69 6.57
N ARG A 193 -4.81 19.91 6.47
CA ARG A 193 -5.53 19.66 5.21
C ARG A 193 -5.09 20.59 4.09
N THR A 194 -4.66 21.80 4.44
CA THR A 194 -4.28 22.87 3.49
C THR A 194 -2.89 23.43 3.72
N ASN A 195 -2.20 23.04 4.80
CA ASN A 195 -0.88 23.56 5.16
C ASN A 195 0.13 22.41 5.31
N ILE A 196 1.38 22.70 4.96
CA ILE A 196 2.50 21.77 5.04
C ILE A 196 3.58 22.38 5.93
N ASN A 197 3.89 21.72 7.04
CA ASN A 197 5.06 21.97 7.89
C ASN A 197 5.50 20.61 8.42
N GLY A 198 6.56 20.07 7.88
CA GLY A 198 7.09 18.76 8.23
C GLY A 198 8.54 18.82 8.64
N SER A 199 9.16 17.66 8.81
CA SER A 199 10.58 17.49 9.14
C SER A 199 11.30 16.55 8.15
N GLY A 200 10.67 16.31 7.01
CA GLY A 200 11.15 15.41 5.98
C GLY A 200 12.34 15.94 5.17
N PRO A 201 12.83 15.11 4.22
CA PRO A 201 14.02 15.44 3.41
C PRO A 201 13.84 16.61 2.46
N PHE A 202 12.60 17.04 2.17
CA PHE A 202 12.33 18.17 1.29
C PHE A 202 11.41 19.18 1.98
N ILE A 203 11.63 20.47 1.68
CA ILE A 203 10.83 21.61 2.13
C ILE A 203 9.84 21.97 1.01
N PHE A 204 8.59 22.18 1.37
CA PHE A 204 7.54 22.61 0.44
C PHE A 204 7.87 23.97 -0.17
N VAL A 205 7.74 24.07 -1.50
CA VAL A 205 7.91 25.33 -2.25
C VAL A 205 6.56 25.86 -2.69
N GLN A 206 5.84 25.06 -3.49
CA GLN A 206 4.52 25.49 -4.01
C GLN A 206 3.70 24.29 -4.49
N HIS A 207 2.38 24.49 -4.55
CA HIS A 207 1.43 23.63 -5.22
C HIS A 207 0.57 24.47 -6.16
N GLN A 208 0.64 24.16 -7.45
CA GLN A 208 -0.29 24.66 -8.45
C GLN A 208 -1.32 23.56 -8.74
N PRO A 209 -2.57 23.68 -8.25
CA PRO A 209 -3.59 22.65 -8.41
C PRO A 209 -3.80 22.24 -9.86
N GLY A 210 -3.75 20.93 -10.14
CA GLY A 210 -3.89 20.40 -11.49
C GLY A 210 -2.63 20.48 -12.36
N ALA A 211 -1.58 21.15 -11.91
CA ALA A 211 -0.30 21.24 -12.61
C ALA A 211 0.83 20.50 -11.89
N PHE A 212 1.24 20.95 -10.70
CA PHE A 212 2.36 20.30 -9.99
C PHE A 212 2.44 20.65 -8.50
N VAL A 213 3.21 19.83 -7.76
CA VAL A 213 3.75 20.12 -6.42
C VAL A 213 5.27 20.14 -6.51
N GLU A 214 5.91 21.09 -5.83
CA GLU A 214 7.35 21.29 -5.84
C GLU A 214 7.94 21.30 -4.43
N GLY A 215 9.06 20.59 -4.26
CA GLY A 215 9.85 20.58 -3.04
C GLY A 215 11.33 20.78 -3.33
N LYS A 216 12.01 21.53 -2.45
CA LYS A 216 13.47 21.72 -2.46
C LYS A 216 14.13 20.93 -1.33
N ARG A 217 15.42 20.60 -1.49
CA ARG A 217 16.22 19.94 -0.46
C ARG A 217 16.08 20.63 0.90
N ASN A 218 15.93 19.83 1.96
CA ASN A 218 16.05 20.31 3.33
C ASN A 218 17.53 20.26 3.75
N PRO A 219 18.21 21.41 3.95
CA PRO A 219 19.62 21.42 4.36
C PRO A 219 19.83 20.91 5.79
N ASP A 220 18.81 21.02 6.64
CA ASP A 220 18.83 20.59 8.05
C ASP A 220 18.28 19.17 8.25
N TYR A 221 18.20 18.35 7.17
CA TYR A 221 17.68 17.00 7.29
C TYR A 221 18.57 16.12 8.15
N TYR A 222 17.97 15.43 9.11
CA TYR A 222 18.70 14.70 10.17
C TYR A 222 19.44 13.44 9.69
N HIS A 223 19.09 12.85 8.55
CA HIS A 223 19.89 11.79 7.93
C HIS A 223 21.05 12.43 7.15
N LYS A 224 22.26 12.35 7.73
CA LYS A 224 23.46 12.99 7.18
C LYS A 224 23.73 12.53 5.73
N GLY A 225 24.01 13.50 4.87
CA GLY A 225 24.33 13.26 3.47
C GLY A 225 23.11 13.12 2.55
N MET A 226 21.92 13.06 3.10
CA MET A 226 20.65 12.96 2.38
C MET A 226 19.84 14.26 2.49
N PRO A 227 18.87 14.46 1.61
CA PRO A 227 18.62 13.73 0.37
C PRO A 227 19.71 14.02 -0.67
N TYR A 228 19.86 13.14 -1.68
CA TYR A 228 20.84 13.35 -2.78
C TYR A 228 20.35 14.40 -3.79
N LEU A 229 19.06 14.46 -4.05
CA LEU A 229 18.44 15.42 -4.97
C LEU A 229 18.46 16.85 -4.42
N ASP A 230 18.51 17.85 -5.30
CA ASP A 230 18.28 19.26 -4.94
C ASP A 230 16.80 19.55 -4.72
N GLY A 231 15.91 18.76 -5.33
CA GLY A 231 14.49 18.91 -5.21
C GLY A 231 13.71 17.89 -6.03
N PHE A 232 12.40 18.05 -6.03
CA PHE A 232 11.52 17.27 -6.88
C PHE A 232 10.35 18.12 -7.39
N LYS A 233 9.77 17.65 -8.51
CA LYS A 233 8.53 18.20 -9.06
C LYS A 233 7.57 17.07 -9.42
N SER A 234 6.43 17.00 -8.74
CA SER A 234 5.36 16.05 -9.02
C SER A 234 4.39 16.66 -10.01
N LEU A 235 4.40 16.23 -11.23
CA LEU A 235 3.56 16.73 -12.32
C LEU A 235 2.20 16.01 -12.33
N SER A 236 1.11 16.77 -12.42
CA SER A 236 -0.24 16.20 -12.53
C SER A 236 -0.51 15.72 -13.96
N ALA A 237 -0.72 14.41 -14.14
CA ALA A 237 -1.04 13.81 -15.43
C ALA A 237 -2.15 12.74 -15.27
N PRO A 238 -3.44 13.14 -15.24
CA PRO A 238 -4.54 12.25 -14.92
C PRO A 238 -4.77 11.14 -15.97
N LYS A 239 -4.50 11.41 -17.24
CA LYS A 239 -4.63 10.43 -18.32
C LYS A 239 -3.37 9.57 -18.41
N MET A 240 -3.54 8.26 -18.56
CA MET A 240 -2.43 7.31 -18.66
C MET A 240 -1.54 7.62 -19.88
N SER A 241 -2.12 7.98 -21.02
CA SER A 241 -1.37 8.39 -22.22
C SER A 241 -0.42 9.56 -21.97
N LEU A 242 -0.84 10.55 -21.17
CA LEU A 242 0.02 11.69 -20.82
C LEU A 242 1.19 11.26 -19.93
N ARG A 243 0.98 10.31 -19.00
CA ARG A 243 2.07 9.77 -18.16
C ARG A 243 3.09 9.00 -18.99
N ILE A 244 2.61 8.16 -19.92
CA ILE A 244 3.48 7.41 -20.85
C ILE A 244 4.29 8.40 -21.70
N GLN A 245 3.65 9.41 -22.29
CA GLN A 245 4.34 10.43 -23.08
C GLN A 245 5.34 11.25 -22.26
N ALA A 246 5.02 11.56 -21.00
CA ALA A 246 5.94 12.29 -20.12
C ALA A 246 7.23 11.51 -19.86
N ILE A 247 7.14 10.19 -19.62
CA ILE A 247 8.32 9.32 -19.45
C ILE A 247 9.06 9.14 -20.78
N ARG A 248 8.34 8.90 -21.87
CA ARG A 248 8.96 8.74 -23.21
C ARG A 248 9.72 9.99 -23.64
N GLY A 249 9.17 11.17 -23.42
CA GLY A 249 9.75 12.47 -23.78
C GLY A 249 10.66 13.09 -22.71
N ASP A 250 11.06 12.36 -21.67
CA ASP A 250 11.91 12.81 -20.55
C ASP A 250 11.41 14.06 -19.80
N ARG A 251 10.09 14.34 -19.87
CA ARG A 251 9.46 15.37 -19.02
C ARG A 251 9.33 14.92 -17.57
N ALA A 252 9.21 13.61 -17.37
CA ALA A 252 9.22 12.96 -16.06
C ALA A 252 10.03 11.67 -16.17
N ALA A 253 10.72 11.35 -15.08
CA ALA A 253 11.60 10.19 -15.03
C ALA A 253 10.86 8.91 -14.59
N ILE A 254 9.80 9.02 -13.78
CA ILE A 254 9.11 7.90 -13.15
C ILE A 254 7.65 8.23 -12.83
N GLU A 255 6.83 7.18 -12.73
CA GLU A 255 5.50 7.17 -12.13
C GLU A 255 5.45 6.03 -11.11
N PHE A 256 5.18 6.35 -9.85
CA PHE A 256 5.36 5.39 -8.74
C PHE A 256 4.21 4.39 -8.56
N ARG A 257 3.05 4.61 -9.19
CA ARG A 257 1.92 3.71 -9.07
C ARG A 257 2.06 2.47 -9.94
N GLY A 258 2.39 2.65 -11.23
CA GLY A 258 2.59 1.55 -12.17
C GLY A 258 1.71 1.63 -13.42
N PHE A 259 2.11 0.84 -14.43
CA PHE A 259 1.50 0.78 -15.75
C PHE A 259 1.01 -0.64 -16.08
N PRO A 260 0.04 -0.79 -17.01
CA PRO A 260 -0.31 -2.10 -17.57
C PRO A 260 0.79 -2.64 -18.49
N PRO A 261 0.82 -3.96 -18.77
CA PRO A 261 1.87 -4.59 -19.56
C PRO A 261 2.13 -3.92 -20.90
N LYS A 262 1.07 -3.59 -21.66
CA LYS A 262 1.24 -2.92 -22.95
C LYS A 262 1.99 -1.59 -22.85
N ALA A 263 1.74 -0.78 -21.83
CA ALA A 263 2.46 0.48 -21.65
C ALA A 263 3.93 0.27 -21.34
N ARG A 264 4.27 -0.79 -20.55
CA ARG A 264 5.64 -1.23 -20.35
C ARG A 264 6.30 -1.59 -21.69
N ASP A 265 5.66 -2.45 -22.48
CA ASP A 265 6.19 -2.95 -23.75
C ASP A 265 6.44 -1.80 -24.74
N ASP A 266 5.49 -0.86 -24.84
CA ASP A 266 5.62 0.33 -25.70
C ASP A 266 6.78 1.25 -25.25
N LEU A 267 7.00 1.40 -23.93
CA LEU A 267 8.11 2.19 -23.39
C LEU A 267 9.45 1.47 -23.58
N VAL A 268 9.51 0.16 -23.38
CA VAL A 268 10.72 -0.66 -23.63
C VAL A 268 11.11 -0.57 -25.11
N ALA A 269 10.15 -0.73 -26.01
CA ALA A 269 10.40 -0.62 -27.45
C ALA A 269 10.91 0.78 -27.86
N ALA A 270 10.42 1.85 -27.19
CA ALA A 270 10.77 3.22 -27.52
C ALA A 270 12.10 3.70 -26.93
N LEU A 271 12.51 3.21 -25.77
CA LEU A 271 13.60 3.76 -24.96
C LEU A 271 14.77 2.78 -24.77
N GLY A 272 14.56 1.47 -24.97
CA GLY A 272 15.61 0.46 -24.88
C GLY A 272 16.41 0.57 -23.57
N LYS A 273 17.72 0.77 -23.67
CA LYS A 273 18.65 0.88 -22.54
C LYS A 273 18.41 2.09 -21.63
N ASP A 274 17.71 3.11 -22.11
CA ASP A 274 17.41 4.32 -21.34
C ASP A 274 16.20 4.13 -20.41
N LEU A 275 15.63 2.92 -20.39
CA LEU A 275 14.52 2.52 -19.52
C LEU A 275 14.93 1.35 -18.63
N THR A 276 14.61 1.45 -17.35
CA THR A 276 14.63 0.34 -16.39
C THR A 276 13.20 -0.05 -16.05
N VAL A 277 12.93 -1.35 -15.97
CA VAL A 277 11.62 -1.86 -15.54
C VAL A 277 11.80 -2.62 -14.22
N GLN A 278 11.04 -2.23 -13.21
CA GLN A 278 10.92 -2.97 -11.96
C GLN A 278 9.50 -3.54 -11.85
N GLU A 279 9.37 -4.78 -11.42
CA GLU A 279 8.07 -5.46 -11.27
C GLU A 279 7.98 -6.11 -9.89
N SER A 280 6.75 -6.17 -9.34
CA SER A 280 6.47 -6.75 -8.03
C SER A 280 4.99 -7.19 -7.96
N ASP A 281 4.69 -8.18 -7.13
CA ASP A 281 3.34 -8.34 -6.62
C ASP A 281 2.90 -7.03 -5.95
N TRP A 282 1.59 -6.79 -5.92
CA TRP A 282 1.07 -5.54 -5.38
C TRP A 282 0.09 -5.81 -4.23
N ASN A 283 0.38 -5.25 -3.06
CA ASN A 283 -0.48 -5.39 -1.87
C ASN A 283 -1.77 -4.55 -2.02
N CYS A 284 -2.48 -4.82 -3.10
CA CYS A 284 -3.77 -4.26 -3.45
C CYS A 284 -4.64 -5.35 -4.08
N ASN A 285 -5.90 -5.43 -3.71
CA ASN A 285 -6.88 -6.20 -4.45
C ASN A 285 -8.06 -5.33 -4.90
N LEU A 286 -8.74 -5.77 -5.93
CA LEU A 286 -9.99 -5.18 -6.38
C LEU A 286 -11.16 -6.00 -5.86
N LEU A 287 -12.16 -5.30 -5.36
CA LEU A 287 -13.37 -5.85 -4.79
C LEU A 287 -14.59 -5.44 -5.63
N PHE A 288 -15.65 -6.22 -5.60
CA PHE A 288 -16.98 -5.68 -5.76
C PHE A 288 -17.76 -5.80 -4.45
N THR A 289 -18.53 -4.77 -4.15
CA THR A 289 -19.14 -4.52 -2.86
C THR A 289 -20.64 -4.29 -3.07
N PRO A 290 -21.50 -5.27 -2.84
CA PRO A 290 -22.95 -5.08 -2.84
C PRO A 290 -23.38 -4.27 -1.62
N ASN A 291 -24.40 -3.43 -1.77
CA ASN A 291 -24.94 -2.62 -0.68
C ASN A 291 -26.02 -3.42 0.09
N HIS A 292 -25.68 -3.92 1.27
CA HIS A 292 -26.60 -4.74 2.09
C HIS A 292 -27.82 -3.96 2.62
N ALA A 293 -27.79 -2.64 2.58
CA ALA A 293 -28.93 -1.81 2.98
C ALA A 293 -29.95 -1.64 1.83
N LYS A 294 -29.66 -2.18 0.63
CA LYS A 294 -30.47 -1.98 -0.57
C LYS A 294 -30.96 -3.32 -1.15
N LYS A 295 -32.28 -3.47 -1.36
CA LYS A 295 -32.83 -4.65 -2.03
C LYS A 295 -32.40 -4.71 -3.49
N PRO A 296 -32.13 -5.92 -4.02
CA PRO A 296 -32.20 -7.22 -3.34
C PRO A 296 -30.87 -7.68 -2.72
N PHE A 297 -29.89 -6.78 -2.53
CA PHE A 297 -28.56 -7.11 -2.02
C PHE A 297 -28.51 -7.34 -0.51
N ASP A 298 -29.63 -7.13 0.21
CA ASP A 298 -29.86 -7.58 1.58
C ASP A 298 -30.01 -9.12 1.66
N ASP A 299 -30.40 -9.79 0.58
CA ASP A 299 -30.48 -11.25 0.49
C ASP A 299 -29.08 -11.86 0.20
N VAL A 300 -28.63 -12.74 1.09
CA VAL A 300 -27.34 -13.44 0.94
C VAL A 300 -27.27 -14.31 -0.33
N ARG A 301 -28.40 -14.87 -0.78
CA ARG A 301 -28.47 -15.69 -2.00
C ARG A 301 -28.10 -14.87 -3.23
N VAL A 302 -28.56 -13.62 -3.30
CA VAL A 302 -28.23 -12.69 -4.38
C VAL A 302 -26.73 -12.36 -4.33
N ARG A 303 -26.18 -12.05 -3.15
CA ARG A 303 -24.74 -11.75 -3.02
C ARG A 303 -23.84 -12.93 -3.37
N ARG A 304 -24.25 -14.15 -2.96
CA ARG A 304 -23.58 -15.39 -3.36
C ARG A 304 -23.62 -15.59 -4.86
N ALA A 305 -24.75 -15.35 -5.51
CA ALA A 305 -24.88 -15.45 -6.97
C ALA A 305 -23.92 -14.50 -7.69
N LEU A 306 -23.70 -13.28 -7.17
CA LEU A 306 -22.72 -12.33 -7.75
C LEU A 306 -21.30 -12.92 -7.75
N THR A 307 -20.83 -13.54 -6.68
CA THR A 307 -19.47 -14.08 -6.60
C THR A 307 -19.32 -15.38 -7.39
N LEU A 308 -20.34 -16.25 -7.39
CA LEU A 308 -20.35 -17.53 -8.10
C LEU A 308 -20.34 -17.37 -9.64
N ALA A 309 -20.82 -16.25 -10.16
CA ALA A 309 -20.80 -15.95 -11.59
C ALA A 309 -19.40 -15.68 -12.16
N VAL A 310 -18.44 -15.31 -11.31
CA VAL A 310 -17.13 -14.75 -11.68
C VAL A 310 -16.06 -15.81 -11.79
N ASP A 311 -15.53 -16.01 -13.00
CA ASP A 311 -14.39 -16.90 -13.27
C ASP A 311 -13.06 -16.19 -13.01
N ARG A 312 -12.55 -16.30 -11.78
CA ARG A 312 -11.30 -15.66 -11.38
C ARG A 312 -10.08 -16.27 -12.06
N TRP A 313 -10.09 -17.54 -12.35
CA TRP A 313 -8.94 -18.24 -12.94
C TRP A 313 -8.73 -17.87 -14.40
N ALA A 314 -9.78 -17.94 -15.22
CA ALA A 314 -9.71 -17.43 -16.60
C ALA A 314 -9.55 -15.90 -16.63
N GLY A 315 -10.20 -15.19 -15.72
CA GLY A 315 -10.06 -13.74 -15.56
C GLY A 315 -8.62 -13.32 -15.29
N SER A 316 -7.90 -14.04 -14.43
CA SER A 316 -6.47 -13.81 -14.18
C SER A 316 -5.63 -13.92 -15.45
N LYS A 317 -5.82 -15.00 -16.22
CA LYS A 317 -5.10 -15.23 -17.49
C LYS A 317 -5.35 -14.15 -18.54
N TYR A 318 -6.57 -13.64 -18.61
CA TYR A 318 -6.96 -12.60 -19.56
C TYR A 318 -6.54 -11.20 -19.09
N LEU A 319 -6.96 -10.82 -17.88
CA LEU A 319 -6.79 -9.46 -17.38
C LEU A 319 -5.32 -9.10 -17.11
N SER A 320 -4.49 -10.07 -16.74
CA SER A 320 -3.05 -9.84 -16.52
C SER A 320 -2.29 -9.38 -17.77
N ARG A 321 -2.88 -9.55 -18.96
CA ARG A 321 -2.30 -9.08 -20.24
C ARG A 321 -2.64 -7.62 -20.56
N ILE A 322 -3.76 -7.11 -20.02
CA ILE A 322 -4.30 -5.80 -20.40
C ILE A 322 -4.49 -4.83 -19.23
N ALA A 323 -4.40 -5.32 -18.00
CA ALA A 323 -4.63 -4.55 -16.78
C ALA A 323 -3.58 -4.85 -15.72
N ILE A 324 -3.57 -4.03 -14.67
CA ILE A 324 -2.67 -4.17 -13.51
C ILE A 324 -3.21 -5.16 -12.46
N VAL A 325 -3.96 -6.17 -12.85
CA VAL A 325 -4.46 -7.24 -11.98
C VAL A 325 -3.98 -8.58 -12.50
N LYS A 326 -3.64 -9.50 -11.61
CA LYS A 326 -3.02 -10.77 -12.01
C LYS A 326 -3.40 -11.94 -11.12
N THR A 327 -3.22 -11.84 -9.80
CA THR A 327 -3.18 -12.99 -8.92
C THR A 327 -4.55 -13.32 -8.33
N VAL A 328 -4.97 -14.58 -8.40
CA VAL A 328 -6.13 -15.09 -7.65
C VAL A 328 -5.73 -15.25 -6.19
N GLY A 329 -6.52 -14.69 -5.27
CA GLY A 329 -6.24 -14.77 -3.85
C GLY A 329 -7.45 -14.39 -3.01
N GLY A 330 -7.42 -14.77 -1.73
CA GLY A 330 -8.44 -14.46 -0.73
C GLY A 330 -8.31 -13.05 -0.15
N ALA A 331 -8.62 -12.89 1.12
CA ALA A 331 -8.57 -11.59 1.81
C ALA A 331 -7.14 -11.13 2.13
N VAL A 332 -6.18 -12.05 2.24
CA VAL A 332 -4.78 -11.79 2.60
C VAL A 332 -3.91 -11.72 1.36
N PHE A 333 -2.92 -10.83 1.37
CA PHE A 333 -1.92 -10.67 0.31
C PHE A 333 -1.29 -12.03 -0.08
N PRO A 334 -1.41 -12.48 -1.35
CA PRO A 334 -1.08 -13.85 -1.75
C PRO A 334 0.36 -14.29 -1.47
N SER A 335 1.32 -13.35 -1.48
CA SER A 335 2.73 -13.63 -1.18
C SER A 335 3.03 -13.74 0.33
N HIS A 336 2.05 -13.50 1.21
CA HIS A 336 2.22 -13.64 2.64
C HIS A 336 2.03 -15.10 3.08
N PRO A 337 2.84 -15.66 4.02
CA PRO A 337 2.71 -17.05 4.48
C PRO A 337 1.34 -17.42 5.09
N MET A 338 0.59 -16.44 5.59
CA MET A 338 -0.77 -16.64 6.11
C MET A 338 -1.86 -16.62 5.04
N ALA A 339 -1.53 -16.31 3.78
CA ALA A 339 -2.51 -16.34 2.71
C ALA A 339 -3.05 -17.76 2.47
N ALA A 340 -4.28 -17.85 1.99
CA ALA A 340 -4.87 -19.11 1.57
C ALA A 340 -4.09 -19.69 0.38
N ASN A 341 -3.67 -20.94 0.48
CA ASN A 341 -3.11 -21.67 -0.65
C ASN A 341 -4.20 -22.06 -1.67
N GLN A 342 -3.82 -22.62 -2.82
CA GLN A 342 -4.80 -22.95 -3.87
C GLN A 342 -5.88 -23.94 -3.40
N THR A 343 -5.54 -24.90 -2.56
CA THR A 343 -6.53 -25.86 -2.03
C THR A 343 -7.52 -25.17 -1.12
N GLU A 344 -7.05 -24.30 -0.23
CA GLU A 344 -7.88 -23.51 0.67
C GLU A 344 -8.75 -22.51 -0.11
N LEU A 345 -8.20 -21.84 -1.14
CA LEU A 345 -8.99 -20.94 -1.99
C LEU A 345 -10.17 -21.65 -2.65
N LYS A 346 -9.99 -22.87 -3.13
CA LYS A 346 -11.07 -23.64 -3.79
C LYS A 346 -12.23 -24.01 -2.85
N THR A 347 -12.07 -23.88 -1.53
CA THR A 347 -13.15 -24.04 -0.55
C THR A 347 -14.01 -22.79 -0.40
N LEU A 348 -13.56 -21.65 -0.92
CA LEU A 348 -14.27 -20.37 -0.86
C LEU A 348 -15.24 -20.24 -2.05
N GLU A 349 -16.41 -19.63 -1.81
CA GLU A 349 -17.39 -19.41 -2.87
C GLU A 349 -16.86 -18.47 -3.96
N GLY A 350 -17.05 -18.87 -5.21
CA GLY A 350 -16.57 -18.17 -6.39
C GLY A 350 -15.10 -18.45 -6.74
N TYR A 351 -14.43 -19.38 -6.05
CA TYR A 351 -13.04 -19.80 -6.37
C TYR A 351 -12.93 -21.21 -6.94
N SER A 352 -14.05 -21.87 -7.23
CA SER A 352 -14.04 -23.16 -7.93
C SER A 352 -13.45 -23.02 -9.34
N GLU A 353 -12.69 -24.03 -9.78
CA GLU A 353 -12.22 -24.14 -11.17
C GLU A 353 -13.35 -24.58 -12.12
N ASP A 354 -14.37 -25.28 -11.59
CA ASP A 354 -15.58 -25.62 -12.33
C ASP A 354 -16.55 -24.44 -12.33
N ILE A 355 -16.33 -23.53 -13.26
CA ILE A 355 -17.12 -22.31 -13.38
C ILE A 355 -18.56 -22.59 -13.81
N GLU A 356 -18.81 -23.60 -14.62
CA GLU A 356 -20.17 -23.89 -15.08
C GLU A 356 -21.04 -24.44 -13.94
N LYS A 357 -20.50 -25.26 -13.07
CA LYS A 357 -21.17 -25.66 -11.83
C LYS A 357 -21.46 -24.48 -10.91
N SER A 358 -20.50 -23.57 -10.75
CA SER A 358 -20.66 -22.34 -9.97
C SER A 358 -21.77 -21.44 -10.57
N ARG A 359 -21.80 -21.25 -11.88
CA ARG A 359 -22.83 -20.47 -12.58
C ARG A 359 -24.20 -21.12 -12.52
N ALA A 360 -24.28 -22.46 -12.58
CA ALA A 360 -25.53 -23.18 -12.39
C ALA A 360 -26.11 -22.92 -10.99
N LEU A 361 -25.26 -22.96 -9.95
CA LEU A 361 -25.65 -22.61 -8.59
C LEU A 361 -26.06 -21.12 -8.48
N ALA A 362 -25.36 -20.21 -9.12
CA ALA A 362 -25.73 -18.78 -9.14
C ALA A 362 -27.14 -18.57 -9.73
N ARG A 363 -27.44 -19.21 -10.87
CA ARG A 363 -28.80 -19.15 -11.49
C ARG A 363 -29.87 -19.73 -10.56
N LYS A 364 -29.58 -20.86 -9.91
CA LYS A 364 -30.47 -21.48 -8.93
C LYS A 364 -30.77 -20.53 -7.76
N LEU A 365 -29.75 -19.92 -7.17
CA LEU A 365 -29.91 -18.97 -6.05
C LEU A 365 -30.71 -17.73 -6.45
N LEU A 366 -30.52 -17.20 -7.65
CA LEU A 366 -31.29 -16.07 -8.19
C LEU A 366 -32.77 -16.44 -8.34
N LYS A 367 -33.06 -17.64 -8.85
CA LYS A 367 -34.43 -18.15 -9.01
C LYS A 367 -35.10 -18.33 -7.64
N GLU A 368 -34.43 -18.97 -6.69
CA GLU A 368 -34.93 -19.15 -5.31
C GLU A 368 -35.15 -17.82 -4.57
N ALA A 369 -34.39 -16.79 -4.91
CA ALA A 369 -34.57 -15.44 -4.38
C ALA A 369 -35.62 -14.62 -5.14
N GLY A 370 -36.17 -15.12 -6.26
CA GLY A 370 -37.16 -14.40 -7.08
C GLY A 370 -36.54 -13.28 -7.94
N HIS A 371 -35.25 -13.37 -8.25
CA HIS A 371 -34.49 -12.33 -8.96
C HIS A 371 -33.82 -12.83 -10.23
N GLU A 372 -34.46 -13.75 -10.96
CA GLU A 372 -34.01 -14.11 -12.31
C GLU A 372 -33.98 -12.87 -13.21
N GLY A 373 -32.90 -12.71 -13.99
CA GLY A 373 -32.75 -11.54 -14.86
C GLY A 373 -32.49 -10.23 -14.12
N LEU A 374 -31.96 -10.30 -12.88
CA LEU A 374 -31.65 -9.14 -12.02
C LEU A 374 -30.99 -8.00 -12.80
N LYS A 375 -31.57 -6.79 -12.66
CA LYS A 375 -31.00 -5.55 -13.24
C LYS A 375 -30.44 -4.69 -12.12
N PHE A 376 -29.22 -4.18 -12.30
CA PHE A 376 -28.60 -3.27 -11.35
C PHE A 376 -27.50 -2.40 -11.97
N THR A 377 -27.07 -1.39 -11.21
CA THR A 377 -26.01 -0.49 -11.60
C THR A 377 -24.71 -0.84 -10.87
N LEU A 378 -23.61 -0.97 -11.65
CA LEU A 378 -22.26 -1.06 -11.12
C LEU A 378 -21.66 0.34 -11.00
N ASN A 379 -21.58 0.88 -9.78
CA ASN A 379 -20.88 2.12 -9.50
C ASN A 379 -19.37 1.90 -9.62
N ASN A 380 -18.72 2.63 -10.51
CA ASN A 380 -17.30 2.48 -10.78
C ASN A 380 -16.55 3.81 -10.76
N ARG A 381 -15.25 3.73 -10.47
CA ARG A 381 -14.36 4.87 -10.37
C ARG A 381 -13.78 5.25 -11.73
N GLY A 382 -13.77 6.53 -12.06
CA GLY A 382 -13.22 7.10 -13.30
C GLY A 382 -11.69 7.11 -13.33
N VAL A 383 -11.06 5.97 -13.04
CA VAL A 383 -9.61 5.71 -13.14
C VAL A 383 -9.41 4.55 -14.11
N ASP A 384 -8.55 4.74 -15.11
CA ASP A 384 -8.41 3.80 -16.22
C ASP A 384 -8.03 2.39 -15.74
N GLN A 385 -7.03 2.28 -14.87
CA GLN A 385 -6.50 1.01 -14.38
C GLN A 385 -6.67 0.86 -12.86
N PRO A 386 -7.18 -0.30 -12.40
CA PRO A 386 -7.78 -1.41 -13.16
C PRO A 386 -9.31 -1.28 -13.32
N TYR A 387 -9.92 -0.23 -12.78
CA TYR A 387 -11.34 -0.12 -12.45
C TYR A 387 -12.27 -0.33 -13.65
N LYS A 388 -12.11 0.44 -14.74
CA LYS A 388 -12.98 0.35 -15.92
C LYS A 388 -12.87 -1.01 -16.60
N VAL A 389 -11.65 -1.51 -16.78
CA VAL A 389 -11.39 -2.78 -17.47
C VAL A 389 -12.02 -3.94 -16.70
N VAL A 390 -11.80 -3.99 -15.36
CA VAL A 390 -12.39 -5.05 -14.53
C VAL A 390 -13.90 -4.89 -14.42
N GLY A 391 -14.43 -3.66 -14.38
CA GLY A 391 -15.88 -3.41 -14.41
C GLY A 391 -16.55 -3.98 -15.65
N THR A 392 -15.97 -3.76 -16.83
CA THR A 392 -16.47 -4.32 -18.10
C THR A 392 -16.41 -5.86 -18.09
N TRP A 393 -15.32 -6.43 -17.58
CA TRP A 393 -15.19 -7.88 -17.42
C TRP A 393 -16.23 -8.46 -16.45
N LEU A 394 -16.49 -7.83 -15.32
CA LEU A 394 -17.52 -8.27 -14.36
C LEU A 394 -18.92 -8.28 -14.99
N ILE A 395 -19.25 -7.28 -15.78
CA ILE A 395 -20.53 -7.22 -16.49
C ILE A 395 -20.69 -8.43 -17.42
N ASP A 396 -19.67 -8.80 -18.19
CA ASP A 396 -19.66 -10.01 -19.01
C ASP A 396 -19.85 -11.27 -18.15
N GLN A 397 -19.18 -11.38 -17.01
CA GLN A 397 -19.32 -12.54 -16.11
C GLN A 397 -20.75 -12.67 -15.56
N TRP A 398 -21.36 -11.57 -15.13
CA TRP A 398 -22.73 -11.55 -14.61
C TRP A 398 -23.79 -11.79 -15.72
N ALA A 399 -23.53 -11.34 -16.93
CA ALA A 399 -24.41 -11.63 -18.09
C ALA A 399 -24.55 -13.15 -18.36
N LYS A 400 -23.51 -13.95 -18.07
CA LYS A 400 -23.51 -15.41 -18.25
C LYS A 400 -24.46 -16.15 -17.30
N VAL A 401 -24.94 -15.49 -16.26
CA VAL A 401 -25.99 -16.00 -15.35
C VAL A 401 -27.31 -15.24 -15.49
N GLY A 402 -27.47 -14.44 -16.55
CA GLY A 402 -28.70 -13.74 -16.89
C GLY A 402 -28.87 -12.35 -16.26
N MET A 403 -27.90 -11.85 -15.49
CA MET A 403 -27.97 -10.51 -14.92
C MET A 403 -27.76 -9.43 -16.00
N LYS A 404 -28.41 -8.27 -15.83
CA LYS A 404 -28.32 -7.11 -16.74
C LYS A 404 -27.74 -5.92 -15.98
N VAL A 405 -26.48 -5.60 -16.25
CA VAL A 405 -25.72 -4.62 -15.46
C VAL A 405 -25.32 -3.42 -16.30
N THR A 406 -25.57 -2.21 -15.77
CA THR A 406 -25.12 -0.95 -16.36
C THR A 406 -23.96 -0.40 -15.56
N GLN A 407 -22.84 -0.07 -16.18
CA GLN A 407 -21.71 0.53 -15.51
C GLN A 407 -21.85 2.06 -15.46
N GLN A 408 -21.84 2.63 -14.27
CA GLN A 408 -21.79 4.07 -14.04
C GLN A 408 -20.39 4.47 -13.59
N VAL A 409 -19.64 5.17 -14.45
CA VAL A 409 -18.26 5.59 -14.17
C VAL A 409 -18.25 7.03 -13.65
N ASN A 410 -17.85 7.22 -12.39
CA ASN A 410 -17.86 8.49 -11.71
C ASN A 410 -16.44 9.04 -11.47
N PRO A 411 -16.19 10.35 -11.58
CA PRO A 411 -14.96 10.98 -11.10
C PRO A 411 -14.72 10.62 -9.63
N SER A 412 -13.44 10.51 -9.21
CA SER A 412 -13.12 10.04 -7.86
C SER A 412 -13.82 10.78 -6.72
N PRO A 413 -13.97 12.11 -6.72
CA PRO A 413 -14.71 12.80 -5.66
C PRO A 413 -16.18 12.38 -5.58
N VAL A 414 -16.86 12.27 -6.73
CA VAL A 414 -18.26 11.83 -6.82
C VAL A 414 -18.41 10.37 -6.40
N PHE A 415 -17.49 9.51 -6.85
CA PHE A 415 -17.45 8.11 -6.46
C PHE A 415 -17.39 7.94 -4.93
N TYR A 416 -16.50 8.65 -4.25
CA TYR A 416 -16.39 8.58 -2.80
C TYR A 416 -17.54 9.26 -2.06
N ASP A 417 -18.14 10.29 -2.63
CA ASP A 417 -19.35 10.91 -2.06
C ASP A 417 -20.51 9.91 -2.05
N ILE A 418 -20.69 9.16 -3.15
CA ILE A 418 -21.68 8.07 -3.23
C ILE A 418 -21.42 7.02 -2.16
N LEU A 419 -20.18 6.54 -2.00
CA LEU A 419 -19.85 5.48 -1.05
C LEU A 419 -19.94 5.92 0.43
N ARG A 420 -19.50 7.12 0.75
CA ARG A 420 -19.29 7.56 2.14
C ARG A 420 -20.45 8.35 2.72
N LYS A 421 -21.07 9.24 1.91
CA LYS A 421 -22.12 10.14 2.38
C LYS A 421 -23.50 9.66 1.96
N LYS A 422 -23.73 9.52 0.65
CA LYS A 422 -25.05 9.16 0.12
C LYS A 422 -25.41 7.71 0.41
N LYS A 423 -24.42 6.81 0.34
CA LYS A 423 -24.56 5.36 0.49
C LYS A 423 -25.66 4.77 -0.44
N ASP A 424 -25.88 5.42 -1.59
CA ASP A 424 -26.90 5.04 -2.57
C ASP A 424 -26.22 4.46 -3.82
N PHE A 425 -26.01 3.16 -3.81
CA PHE A 425 -25.52 2.36 -4.93
C PHE A 425 -26.02 0.93 -4.78
N ASP A 426 -26.10 0.19 -5.87
CA ASP A 426 -26.48 -1.23 -5.89
C ASP A 426 -25.26 -2.11 -5.59
N VAL A 427 -24.31 -2.14 -6.53
CA VAL A 427 -23.00 -2.78 -6.36
C VAL A 427 -21.92 -1.76 -6.75
N SER A 428 -20.86 -1.67 -5.99
CA SER A 428 -19.74 -0.77 -6.30
C SER A 428 -18.46 -1.57 -6.51
N ILE A 429 -17.64 -1.18 -7.49
CA ILE A 429 -16.22 -1.55 -7.47
C ILE A 429 -15.57 -0.84 -6.28
N ASP A 430 -14.75 -1.57 -5.54
CA ASP A 430 -13.98 -1.09 -4.40
C ASP A 430 -12.59 -1.71 -4.44
N PHE A 431 -11.73 -1.34 -3.52
CA PHE A 431 -10.38 -1.88 -3.44
C PHE A 431 -9.90 -1.96 -1.99
N ASN A 432 -8.93 -2.83 -1.77
CA ASN A 432 -8.19 -2.90 -0.53
C ASN A 432 -6.69 -2.79 -0.86
N CYS A 433 -6.07 -1.67 -0.51
CA CYS A 433 -4.64 -1.43 -0.67
C CYS A 433 -4.04 -1.14 0.68
N GLN A 434 -3.12 -1.98 1.12
CA GLN A 434 -2.45 -1.80 2.39
C GLN A 434 -1.07 -1.14 2.22
N SER A 435 -0.69 -0.39 3.24
CA SER A 435 0.56 0.38 3.22
C SER A 435 1.76 -0.45 3.60
N VAL A 436 1.55 -1.52 4.37
CA VAL A 436 2.56 -2.46 4.84
C VAL A 436 2.07 -3.88 4.60
N ILE A 437 2.97 -4.82 4.47
CA ILE A 437 2.60 -6.24 4.37
C ILE A 437 2.24 -6.74 5.76
N ASN A 438 0.95 -6.81 6.06
CA ASN A 438 0.45 -7.32 7.33
C ASN A 438 -0.94 -7.94 7.14
N PRO A 439 -1.15 -9.24 7.42
CA PRO A 439 -2.41 -9.93 7.18
C PRO A 439 -3.57 -9.37 8.02
N ILE A 440 -3.27 -8.87 9.22
CA ILE A 440 -4.26 -8.22 10.09
C ILE A 440 -4.78 -6.92 9.44
N ALA A 441 -3.87 -6.14 8.82
CA ALA A 441 -4.25 -4.94 8.09
C ALA A 441 -5.08 -5.29 6.84
N ASP A 442 -4.72 -6.36 6.11
CA ASP A 442 -5.44 -6.81 4.92
C ASP A 442 -6.91 -7.10 5.22
N VAL A 443 -7.18 -7.84 6.28
CA VAL A 443 -8.55 -8.25 6.62
C VAL A 443 -9.37 -7.15 7.31
N SER A 444 -8.74 -6.10 7.80
CA SER A 444 -9.43 -4.97 8.45
C SER A 444 -10.47 -4.29 7.54
N LYS A 445 -10.27 -4.37 6.21
CA LYS A 445 -11.21 -3.86 5.21
C LYS A 445 -12.58 -4.55 5.26
N PHE A 446 -12.61 -5.81 5.68
CA PHE A 446 -13.81 -6.65 5.71
C PHE A 446 -14.56 -6.59 7.04
N LEU A 447 -14.21 -5.66 7.93
CA LEU A 447 -14.89 -5.51 9.22
C LEU A 447 -16.14 -4.65 9.11
N PRO A 448 -17.24 -5.02 9.81
CA PRO A 448 -18.42 -4.17 9.92
C PRO A 448 -18.12 -2.81 10.53
N THR A 449 -17.16 -2.75 11.47
CA THR A 449 -16.73 -1.53 12.18
C THR A 449 -15.67 -0.73 11.43
N ALA A 450 -15.21 -1.20 10.26
CA ALA A 450 -14.28 -0.45 9.43
C ALA A 450 -14.90 0.86 8.92
N GLY A 451 -14.16 1.96 8.96
CA GLY A 451 -14.56 3.24 8.36
C GLY A 451 -14.81 3.16 6.84
N SER A 452 -14.32 2.07 6.21
CA SER A 452 -14.51 1.72 4.80
C SER A 452 -15.55 0.62 4.58
N ASN A 453 -16.43 0.32 5.55
CA ASN A 453 -17.57 -0.57 5.36
C ASN A 453 -18.61 0.11 4.45
N TYR A 454 -18.31 0.15 3.15
CA TYR A 454 -19.24 0.69 2.16
C TYR A 454 -20.40 -0.25 1.88
N ALA A 455 -20.24 -1.55 2.14
CA ALA A 455 -21.29 -2.55 2.01
C ALA A 455 -22.48 -2.34 2.99
N ASN A 456 -22.30 -1.52 4.04
CA ASN A 456 -23.29 -1.26 5.08
C ASN A 456 -23.78 -2.54 5.80
N PHE A 457 -22.96 -3.58 5.86
CA PHE A 457 -23.32 -4.82 6.54
C PHE A 457 -23.04 -4.74 8.05
N LYS A 458 -23.72 -5.63 8.79
CA LYS A 458 -23.57 -5.78 10.23
C LYS A 458 -23.30 -7.25 10.52
N ASP A 459 -22.19 -7.54 11.16
CA ASP A 459 -21.84 -8.89 11.60
C ASP A 459 -20.85 -8.84 12.77
N PRO A 460 -21.33 -8.78 14.02
CA PRO A 460 -20.45 -8.70 15.19
C PRO A 460 -19.53 -9.92 15.36
N LYS A 461 -19.85 -11.07 14.73
CA LYS A 461 -18.97 -12.24 14.77
C LYS A 461 -17.65 -11.99 14.02
N LEU A 462 -17.65 -11.22 12.93
CA LEU A 462 -16.41 -10.84 12.22
C LEU A 462 -15.50 -9.97 13.08
N ASP A 463 -16.06 -9.00 13.82
CA ASP A 463 -15.28 -8.21 14.78
C ASP A 463 -14.70 -9.08 15.90
N ALA A 464 -15.46 -10.06 16.42
CA ALA A 464 -14.98 -10.99 17.45
C ALA A 464 -13.86 -11.91 16.94
N ILE A 465 -13.97 -12.43 15.71
CA ILE A 465 -12.91 -13.24 15.08
C ILE A 465 -11.64 -12.38 14.90
N TYR A 466 -11.79 -11.15 14.44
CA TYR A 466 -10.67 -10.21 14.29
C TYR A 466 -9.99 -9.90 15.62
N ASP A 467 -10.73 -9.67 16.69
CA ASP A 467 -10.18 -9.41 18.03
C ASP A 467 -9.42 -10.62 18.57
N ARG A 468 -9.86 -11.86 18.28
CA ARG A 468 -9.09 -13.09 18.60
C ARG A 468 -7.79 -13.14 17.80
N MET A 469 -7.84 -12.78 16.52
CA MET A 469 -6.66 -12.75 15.63
C MET A 469 -5.60 -11.76 16.12
N LEU A 470 -6.03 -10.58 16.59
CA LEU A 470 -5.12 -9.57 17.17
C LEU A 470 -4.39 -10.06 18.41
N ARG A 471 -5.01 -10.97 19.19
CA ARG A 471 -4.49 -11.51 20.46
C ARG A 471 -3.72 -12.81 20.31
N ALA A 472 -3.81 -13.46 19.16
CA ALA A 472 -3.13 -14.72 18.92
C ALA A 472 -1.62 -14.50 18.81
N GLU A 473 -0.87 -15.13 19.70
CA GLU A 473 0.61 -15.00 19.78
C GLU A 473 1.32 -15.90 18.76
N LYS A 474 0.76 -17.09 18.51
CA LYS A 474 1.36 -18.08 17.60
C LYS A 474 0.86 -17.90 16.18
N ALA A 475 1.76 -17.91 15.22
CA ALA A 475 1.44 -17.79 13.80
C ALA A 475 0.46 -18.88 13.31
N ALA A 476 0.54 -20.10 13.85
CA ALA A 476 -0.37 -21.19 13.51
C ALA A 476 -1.81 -20.89 13.95
N ASP A 477 -1.98 -20.35 15.17
CA ASP A 477 -3.29 -19.96 15.69
C ASP A 477 -3.87 -18.79 14.88
N GLN A 478 -3.04 -17.79 14.58
CA GLN A 478 -3.43 -16.66 13.71
C GLN A 478 -3.89 -17.16 12.34
N ARG A 479 -3.18 -18.14 11.74
CA ARG A 479 -3.52 -18.72 10.45
C ARG A 479 -4.87 -19.45 10.50
N THR A 480 -5.12 -20.21 11.56
CA THR A 480 -6.40 -20.92 11.76
C THR A 480 -7.56 -19.92 11.87
N ILE A 481 -7.39 -18.88 12.70
CA ILE A 481 -8.40 -17.83 12.87
C ILE A 481 -8.61 -17.06 11.55
N MET A 482 -7.55 -16.86 10.75
CA MET A 482 -7.64 -16.23 9.45
C MET A 482 -8.50 -17.03 8.47
N ARG A 483 -8.39 -18.39 8.45
CA ARG A 483 -9.26 -19.26 7.62
C ARG A 483 -10.72 -19.17 8.07
N GLU A 484 -10.97 -19.15 9.38
CA GLU A 484 -12.31 -18.92 9.93
C GLU A 484 -12.87 -17.56 9.48
N PHE A 485 -12.06 -16.51 9.51
CA PHE A 485 -12.43 -15.18 9.05
C PHE A 485 -12.81 -15.17 7.56
N GLU A 486 -11.96 -15.74 6.70
CA GLU A 486 -12.24 -15.81 5.26
C GLU A 486 -13.47 -16.64 4.93
N ASN A 487 -13.67 -17.77 5.60
CA ASN A 487 -14.89 -18.59 5.45
C ASN A 487 -16.13 -17.74 5.78
N ARG A 488 -16.08 -17.00 6.86
CA ARG A 488 -17.23 -16.15 7.24
C ARG A 488 -17.49 -15.03 6.23
N VAL A 489 -16.44 -14.33 5.78
CA VAL A 489 -16.56 -13.24 4.81
C VAL A 489 -17.13 -13.72 3.49
N PHE A 490 -16.59 -14.81 2.94
CA PHE A 490 -16.85 -15.22 1.56
C PHE A 490 -17.99 -16.24 1.44
N ASN A 491 -18.08 -17.21 2.36
CA ASN A 491 -19.05 -18.29 2.27
C ASN A 491 -20.35 -18.00 3.02
N GLU A 492 -20.28 -17.40 4.22
CA GLU A 492 -21.46 -17.24 5.07
C GLU A 492 -22.15 -15.88 4.86
N VAL A 493 -21.40 -14.79 4.95
CA VAL A 493 -21.97 -13.43 4.85
C VAL A 493 -21.98 -12.93 3.41
N SER A 494 -20.99 -13.33 2.62
CA SER A 494 -20.76 -12.84 1.25
C SER A 494 -20.82 -11.30 1.19
N SER A 495 -20.09 -10.65 2.13
CA SER A 495 -20.20 -9.20 2.35
C SER A 495 -19.55 -8.39 1.23
N GLN A 496 -18.45 -8.86 0.74
CA GLN A 496 -17.64 -8.29 -0.33
C GLN A 496 -16.92 -9.45 -1.04
N ALA A 497 -16.60 -9.29 -2.31
CA ALA A 497 -15.90 -10.32 -3.06
C ALA A 497 -14.61 -9.76 -3.68
N VAL A 498 -13.49 -10.41 -3.37
CA VAL A 498 -12.22 -10.15 -4.04
C VAL A 498 -12.33 -10.66 -5.48
N THR A 499 -11.94 -9.82 -6.43
CA THR A 499 -11.81 -10.23 -7.83
C THR A 499 -10.41 -10.80 -8.08
N LEU A 500 -9.42 -9.92 -8.19
CA LEU A 500 -8.00 -10.27 -8.39
C LEU A 500 -7.11 -9.33 -7.59
N TRP A 501 -5.95 -9.81 -7.19
CA TRP A 501 -4.86 -9.00 -6.65
C TRP A 501 -4.10 -8.33 -7.79
N TRP A 502 -3.53 -7.15 -7.49
CA TRP A 502 -2.86 -6.33 -8.48
C TRP A 502 -1.42 -6.79 -8.71
N TYR A 503 -0.87 -6.35 -9.82
CA TYR A 503 0.53 -6.54 -10.18
C TYR A 503 1.14 -5.21 -10.58
N LYS A 504 2.31 -4.90 -10.03
CA LYS A 504 2.95 -3.61 -10.17
C LYS A 504 4.07 -3.69 -11.20
N ILE A 505 4.02 -2.81 -12.19
CA ILE A 505 5.01 -2.68 -13.27
C ILE A 505 5.40 -1.21 -13.33
N ASN A 506 6.65 -0.89 -12.97
CA ASN A 506 7.17 0.47 -12.95
C ASN A 506 8.33 0.64 -13.95
N PRO A 507 8.04 0.98 -15.21
CA PRO A 507 9.05 1.49 -16.12
C PRO A 507 9.45 2.91 -15.71
N HIS A 508 10.75 3.17 -15.63
CA HIS A 508 11.31 4.48 -15.31
C HIS A 508 12.61 4.71 -16.07
N ARG A 509 13.04 5.97 -16.20
CA ARG A 509 14.30 6.32 -16.84
C ARG A 509 15.46 5.67 -16.09
N SER A 510 16.42 5.09 -16.83
CA SER A 510 17.53 4.33 -16.27
C SER A 510 18.48 5.17 -15.40
N TYR A 511 18.49 6.49 -15.56
CA TYR A 511 19.26 7.39 -14.71
C TYR A 511 18.66 7.62 -13.32
N VAL A 512 17.42 7.18 -13.05
CA VAL A 512 16.87 7.18 -11.68
C VAL A 512 17.44 6.02 -10.91
N LYS A 513 18.19 6.31 -9.87
CA LYS A 513 18.85 5.33 -9.00
C LYS A 513 18.36 5.46 -7.56
N GLY A 514 18.62 4.42 -6.76
CA GLY A 514 18.30 4.41 -5.33
C GLY A 514 16.83 4.19 -4.98
N TRP A 515 15.90 4.23 -5.95
CA TRP A 515 14.51 3.85 -5.73
C TRP A 515 14.33 2.34 -5.93
N LYS A 516 13.70 1.68 -4.97
CA LYS A 516 13.35 0.26 -5.04
C LYS A 516 11.83 0.10 -5.05
N ILE A 517 11.33 -0.73 -5.96
CA ILE A 517 9.91 -1.09 -6.00
C ILE A 517 9.54 -1.85 -4.72
N ALA A 518 8.32 -1.63 -4.25
CA ALA A 518 7.75 -2.32 -3.10
C ALA A 518 6.38 -2.90 -3.47
N PRO A 519 5.94 -3.96 -2.80
CA PRO A 519 4.56 -4.45 -2.94
C PRO A 519 3.51 -3.40 -2.60
N SER A 520 3.83 -2.45 -1.74
CA SER A 520 2.99 -1.28 -1.50
C SER A 520 3.49 -0.06 -2.27
N HIS A 521 2.64 0.53 -3.10
CA HIS A 521 2.98 1.77 -3.82
C HIS A 521 3.00 3.02 -2.92
N TYR A 522 2.74 2.87 -1.64
CA TYR A 522 2.85 3.93 -0.64
C TYR A 522 4.24 4.01 -0.01
N LEU A 523 5.06 2.94 -0.13
CA LEU A 523 6.42 2.90 0.43
C LEU A 523 7.44 3.55 -0.50
N ASN A 524 8.60 3.88 0.06
CA ASN A 524 9.74 4.51 -0.63
C ASN A 524 9.42 5.85 -1.31
N GLN A 525 8.48 6.61 -0.73
CA GLN A 525 8.04 7.90 -1.24
C GLN A 525 8.69 9.10 -0.50
N SER A 526 9.62 8.88 0.44
CA SER A 526 10.41 9.97 1.03
C SER A 526 11.39 10.58 0.03
N LEU A 527 11.79 9.82 -0.99
CA LEU A 527 12.75 10.19 -2.05
C LEU A 527 14.16 10.50 -1.55
N GLU A 528 14.47 10.31 -0.28
CA GLU A 528 15.78 10.64 0.30
C GLU A 528 16.93 9.82 -0.28
N ASN A 529 16.66 8.53 -0.64
CA ASN A 529 17.63 7.61 -1.24
C ASN A 529 17.74 7.74 -2.76
N VAL A 530 16.89 8.56 -3.38
CA VAL A 530 16.85 8.71 -4.84
C VAL A 530 17.93 9.67 -5.31
N TRP A 531 18.64 9.30 -6.37
CA TRP A 531 19.60 10.14 -7.03
C TRP A 531 19.55 9.97 -8.55
N LEU A 532 20.10 10.93 -9.28
CA LEU A 532 20.08 10.96 -10.74
C LEU A 532 21.47 10.70 -11.29
N ASP A 533 21.61 9.62 -12.08
CA ASP A 533 22.82 9.28 -12.81
C ASP A 533 22.77 9.89 -14.21
N LYS A 534 22.61 11.20 -14.26
CA LYS A 534 22.76 11.96 -15.51
C LYS A 534 24.23 12.28 -15.69
N SER A 535 24.80 11.88 -16.83
CA SER A 535 26.14 12.24 -17.28
C SER A 535 26.23 13.73 -17.57
#